data_41227dc5263a1d72d6c72f3a2f317430
#
_entry.id   41227dc5263a1d72d6c72f3a2f317430
#
_cell.length_a   1.000
_cell.length_b   1.000
_cell.length_c   1.000
_cell.angle_alpha   90.00
_cell.angle_beta   90.00
_cell.angle_gamma   90.00
#
_symmetry.space_group_name_H-M   'P 1'
#
loop_
_entity.id
_entity.type
_entity.pdbx_description
1 polymer ?
#
loop_
_entity_poly.entity_id
_entity_poly.type
_entity_poly.pdbx_seq_one_letter_code
_entity_poly.pdbx_strand_id
1 'polypeptide(L)'
;GVVQQQPSAAVFPDGEGLAHVQARAVAAIRDCDRRLADDHGSDVLWVACTHGDVIKSVLADALGTHLDSFQRINADPASVSVIRYTPMRPFVIHVNHTGTALNAALSAPPPAEKPQDGDVPSGDAVVGGSTE
;
A
#
# COMPACT_ATOMS: atom_id res chain seq x y z
N GLY A 1 16.12 4.69 6.90
CA GLY A 1 15.30 5.86 7.15
C GLY A 1 14.02 5.50 7.90
N VAL A 2 13.36 6.50 8.46
CA VAL A 2 12.12 6.32 9.26
C VAL A 2 11.03 5.62 8.48
N VAL A 3 10.84 5.95 7.19
CA VAL A 3 9.84 5.31 6.33
C VAL A 3 10.10 3.82 6.13
N GLN A 4 11.35 3.38 6.15
CA GLN A 4 11.71 1.98 5.96
C GLN A 4 11.67 1.16 7.24
N GLN A 5 12.00 1.75 8.38
CA GLN A 5 12.11 1.05 9.67
C GLN A 5 10.89 1.25 10.56
N GLN A 6 10.40 2.46 10.67
CA GLN A 6 9.25 2.85 11.47
C GLN A 6 8.31 3.77 10.69
N PRO A 7 7.65 3.26 9.65
CA PRO A 7 6.79 4.10 8.79
C PRO A 7 5.66 4.80 9.55
N SER A 8 5.16 4.22 10.63
CA SER A 8 4.13 4.85 11.46
C SER A 8 4.61 6.14 12.15
N ALA A 9 5.93 6.28 12.37
CA ALA A 9 6.55 7.46 12.96
C ALA A 9 7.00 8.50 11.91
N ALA A 10 6.86 8.21 10.62
CA ALA A 10 7.26 9.12 9.56
C ALA A 10 6.34 10.34 9.50
N VAL A 11 6.92 11.52 9.67
CA VAL A 11 6.26 12.80 9.51
C VAL A 11 7.05 13.63 8.51
N PHE A 12 6.38 14.12 7.49
CA PHE A 12 7.01 14.90 6.42
C PHE A 12 6.86 16.39 6.71
N PRO A 13 7.88 17.23 6.41
CA PRO A 13 7.73 18.67 6.49
C PRO A 13 6.57 19.13 5.59
N ASP A 14 5.68 19.97 6.11
CA ASP A 14 4.51 20.49 5.39
C ASP A 14 3.55 19.42 4.84
N GLY A 15 3.64 18.17 5.33
CA GLY A 15 2.85 17.04 4.86
C GLY A 15 2.25 16.21 5.98
N GLU A 16 1.42 15.25 5.56
CA GLU A 16 0.83 14.27 6.47
C GLU A 16 1.89 13.22 6.85
N GLY A 17 1.86 12.77 8.11
CA GLY A 17 2.55 11.55 8.50
C GLY A 17 1.98 10.33 7.77
N LEU A 18 2.79 9.31 7.57
CA LEU A 18 2.36 8.09 6.85
C LEU A 18 1.18 7.39 7.57
N ALA A 19 1.15 7.42 8.89
CA ALA A 19 0.00 6.90 9.66
C ALA A 19 -1.30 7.67 9.36
N HIS A 20 -1.23 8.97 9.16
CA HIS A 20 -2.38 9.79 8.76
C HIS A 20 -2.82 9.48 7.33
N VAL A 21 -1.86 9.28 6.43
CA VAL A 21 -2.14 8.86 5.04
C VAL A 21 -2.86 7.52 5.02
N GLN A 22 -2.39 6.55 5.81
CA GLN A 22 -3.05 5.25 5.94
C GLN A 22 -4.49 5.40 6.44
N ALA A 23 -4.70 6.10 7.54
CA ALA A 23 -6.02 6.28 8.12
C ALA A 23 -6.99 6.96 7.15
N ARG A 24 -6.54 8.00 6.47
CA ARG A 24 -7.34 8.74 5.50
C ARG A 24 -7.65 7.89 4.25
N ALA A 25 -6.68 7.19 3.73
CA ALA A 25 -6.85 6.33 2.56
C ALA A 25 -7.80 5.16 2.85
N VAL A 26 -7.64 4.48 3.97
CA VAL A 26 -8.51 3.38 4.40
C VAL A 26 -9.94 3.87 4.58
N ALA A 27 -10.13 5.01 5.26
CA ALA A 27 -11.46 5.59 5.48
C ALA A 27 -12.14 5.96 4.15
N ALA A 28 -11.41 6.57 3.21
CA ALA A 28 -11.93 6.95 1.91
C ALA A 28 -12.32 5.72 1.08
N ILE A 29 -11.50 4.67 1.07
CA ILE A 29 -11.76 3.44 0.33
C ILE A 29 -12.98 2.71 0.90
N ARG A 30 -13.05 2.55 2.22
CA ARG A 30 -14.20 1.89 2.87
C ARG A 30 -15.50 2.66 2.68
N ASP A 31 -15.44 3.98 2.74
CA ASP A 31 -16.61 4.83 2.51
C ASP A 31 -17.09 4.74 1.05
N CYS A 32 -16.19 4.78 0.10
CA CYS A 32 -16.51 4.61 -1.32
C CYS A 32 -17.11 3.23 -1.60
N ASP A 33 -16.51 2.17 -1.07
CA ASP A 33 -17.00 0.80 -1.21
C ASP A 33 -18.41 0.65 -0.68
N ARG A 34 -18.68 1.16 0.51
CA ARG A 34 -20.01 1.11 1.13
C ARG A 34 -21.04 1.90 0.32
N ARG A 35 -20.72 3.10 -0.14
CA ARG A 35 -21.63 3.92 -0.94
C ARG A 35 -21.97 3.25 -2.27
N LEU A 36 -21.00 2.66 -2.93
CA LEU A 36 -21.22 1.95 -4.18
C LEU A 36 -22.08 0.69 -3.98
N ALA A 37 -21.84 -0.06 -2.91
CA ALA A 37 -22.65 -1.23 -2.57
C ALA A 37 -24.10 -0.83 -2.25
N ASP A 38 -24.31 0.25 -1.49
CA ASP A 38 -25.64 0.76 -1.16
C ASP A 38 -26.37 1.23 -2.43
N ASP A 39 -25.71 1.99 -3.30
CA ASP A 39 -26.30 2.51 -4.53
C ASP A 39 -26.69 1.41 -5.52
N HIS A 40 -25.97 0.31 -5.57
CA HIS A 40 -26.22 -0.80 -6.48
C HIS A 40 -27.00 -1.97 -5.84
N GLY A 41 -27.20 -1.93 -4.54
CA GLY A 41 -27.89 -2.99 -3.80
C GLY A 41 -27.14 -4.32 -3.72
N SER A 42 -25.87 -4.35 -4.08
CA SER A 42 -25.01 -5.54 -4.09
C SER A 42 -23.54 -5.15 -4.09
N ASP A 43 -22.68 -6.12 -3.90
CA ASP A 43 -21.24 -5.92 -4.05
C ASP A 43 -20.88 -5.39 -5.43
N VAL A 44 -19.98 -4.45 -5.46
CA VAL A 44 -19.49 -3.79 -6.68
C VAL A 44 -17.99 -3.99 -6.80
N LEU A 45 -17.54 -4.34 -7.99
CA LEU A 45 -16.14 -4.30 -8.34
C LEU A 45 -15.79 -2.89 -8.83
N TRP A 46 -14.81 -2.26 -8.17
CA TRP A 46 -14.34 -0.94 -8.54
C TRP A 46 -12.84 -0.83 -8.38
N VAL A 47 -12.22 0.16 -8.99
CA VAL A 47 -10.76 0.34 -9.00
C VAL A 47 -10.40 1.66 -8.34
N ALA A 48 -9.53 1.58 -7.34
CA ALA A 48 -8.85 2.74 -6.78
C ALA A 48 -7.45 2.82 -7.40
N CYS A 49 -7.15 3.90 -8.08
CA CYS A 49 -5.84 4.14 -8.66
C CYS A 49 -5.05 5.12 -7.78
N THR A 50 -3.91 4.67 -7.28
CA THR A 50 -3.09 5.46 -6.37
C THR A 50 -1.62 5.04 -6.45
N HIS A 51 -0.83 5.39 -5.46
CA HIS A 51 0.62 5.19 -5.44
C HIS A 51 1.03 4.05 -4.52
N GLY A 52 2.24 3.51 -4.72
CA GLY A 52 2.74 2.33 -4.04
C GLY A 52 2.66 2.38 -2.53
N ASP A 53 3.10 3.44 -1.89
CA ASP A 53 3.07 3.53 -0.43
C ASP A 53 1.65 3.62 0.13
N VAL A 54 0.73 4.23 -0.60
CA VAL A 54 -0.69 4.24 -0.23
C VAL A 54 -1.28 2.84 -0.36
N ILE A 55 -1.00 2.13 -1.45
CA ILE A 55 -1.44 0.75 -1.67
C ILE A 55 -0.92 -0.16 -0.56
N LYS A 56 0.37 -0.09 -0.24
CA LYS A 56 0.98 -0.88 0.83
C LYS A 56 0.35 -0.58 2.19
N SER A 57 0.05 0.68 2.48
CA SER A 57 -0.61 1.10 3.72
C SER A 57 -2.02 0.49 3.84
N VAL A 58 -2.78 0.52 2.77
CA VAL A 58 -4.12 -0.06 2.73
C VAL A 58 -4.08 -1.59 2.84
N LEU A 59 -3.12 -2.23 2.18
CA LEU A 59 -2.91 -3.67 2.29
C LEU A 59 -2.49 -4.08 3.71
N ALA A 60 -1.60 -3.32 4.34
CA ALA A 60 -1.19 -3.56 5.73
C ALA A 60 -2.38 -3.51 6.69
N ASP A 61 -3.26 -2.51 6.53
CA ASP A 61 -4.50 -2.43 7.29
C ASP A 61 -5.41 -3.65 7.06
N ALA A 62 -5.63 -4.01 5.80
CA ALA A 62 -6.48 -5.14 5.44
C ALA A 62 -5.94 -6.49 5.95
N LEU A 63 -4.62 -6.64 5.99
CA LEU A 63 -3.96 -7.84 6.53
C LEU A 63 -3.90 -7.85 8.06
N GLY A 64 -4.25 -6.75 8.73
CA GLY A 64 -4.09 -6.62 10.18
C GLY A 64 -2.62 -6.51 10.61
N THR A 65 -1.75 -6.12 9.71
CA THR A 65 -0.32 -5.96 9.96
C THR A 65 -0.03 -4.51 10.34
N HIS A 66 0.87 -4.31 11.30
CA HIS A 66 1.28 -2.97 11.69
C HIS A 66 1.91 -2.22 10.51
N LEU A 67 1.64 -0.92 10.43
CA LEU A 67 2.17 -0.06 9.36
C LEU A 67 3.70 -0.13 9.24
N ASP A 68 4.41 -0.32 10.35
CA ASP A 68 5.87 -0.45 10.34
C ASP A 68 6.38 -1.67 9.54
N SER A 69 5.50 -2.60 9.22
CA SER A 69 5.81 -3.77 8.37
C SER A 69 5.40 -3.60 6.90
N PHE A 70 4.92 -2.44 6.50
CA PHE A 70 4.35 -2.25 5.15
C PHE A 70 5.38 -2.41 4.02
N GLN A 71 6.67 -2.19 4.29
CA GLN A 71 7.74 -2.41 3.31
C GLN A 71 7.97 -3.88 2.96
N ARG A 72 7.40 -4.79 3.73
CA ARG A 72 7.38 -6.23 3.39
C ARG A 72 6.39 -6.56 2.27
N ILE A 73 5.55 -5.62 1.91
CA ILE A 73 4.55 -5.74 0.85
C ILE A 73 5.10 -5.10 -0.41
N ASN A 74 5.07 -5.83 -1.52
CA ASN A 74 5.42 -5.28 -2.82
C ASN A 74 4.18 -4.72 -3.52
N ALA A 75 4.31 -3.54 -4.09
CA ALA A 75 3.31 -2.93 -4.95
C ALA A 75 4.03 -2.20 -6.07
N ASP A 76 4.33 -2.93 -7.14
CA ASP A 76 5.05 -2.41 -8.29
C ASP A 76 4.17 -1.46 -9.12
N PRO A 77 4.75 -0.55 -9.89
CA PRO A 77 3.99 0.25 -10.86
C PRO A 77 3.18 -0.64 -11.80
N ALA A 78 1.95 -0.23 -12.10
CA ALA A 78 1.00 -0.98 -12.94
C ALA A 78 0.61 -2.36 -12.40
N SER A 79 0.86 -2.65 -11.13
CA SER A 79 0.35 -3.84 -10.47
C SER A 79 -1.09 -3.65 -9.97
N VAL A 80 -1.78 -4.75 -9.76
CA VAL A 80 -3.12 -4.78 -9.18
C VAL A 80 -3.11 -5.59 -7.90
N SER A 81 -3.63 -5.01 -6.83
CA SER A 81 -3.92 -5.72 -5.58
C SER A 81 -5.43 -5.71 -5.35
N VAL A 82 -5.97 -6.80 -4.86
CA VAL A 82 -7.41 -6.98 -4.71
C VAL A 82 -7.76 -7.23 -3.25
N ILE A 83 -8.65 -6.40 -2.73
CA ILE A 83 -9.21 -6.55 -1.39
C ILE A 83 -10.72 -6.69 -1.51
N ARG A 84 -11.28 -7.69 -0.83
CA ARG A 84 -12.73 -7.82 -0.65
C ARG A 84 -13.08 -7.37 0.75
N TYR A 85 -13.84 -6.30 0.85
CA TYR A 85 -14.41 -5.86 2.11
C TYR A 85 -15.71 -6.58 2.38
N THR A 86 -15.86 -7.13 3.57
CA THR A 86 -17.07 -7.80 4.03
C THR A 86 -17.53 -7.18 5.34
N PRO A 87 -18.79 -7.43 5.79
CA PRO A 87 -19.23 -6.94 7.09
C PRO A 87 -18.40 -7.43 8.28
N MET A 88 -17.72 -8.57 8.13
CA MET A 88 -16.91 -9.15 9.20
C MET A 88 -15.47 -8.67 9.19
N ARG A 89 -14.82 -8.69 8.03
CA ARG A 89 -13.40 -8.32 7.89
C ARG A 89 -13.02 -8.18 6.41
N PRO A 90 -11.94 -7.46 6.11
CA PRO A 90 -11.39 -7.46 4.76
C PRO A 90 -10.66 -8.78 4.47
N PHE A 91 -10.71 -9.20 3.21
CA PHE A 91 -9.92 -10.31 2.69
C PHE A 91 -9.01 -9.82 1.59
N VAL A 92 -7.72 -10.05 1.70
CA VAL A 92 -6.75 -9.77 0.64
C VAL A 92 -6.73 -10.96 -0.31
N ILE A 93 -7.16 -10.73 -1.55
CA ILE A 93 -7.30 -11.79 -2.56
C ILE A 93 -6.04 -11.92 -3.40
N HIS A 94 -5.48 -10.79 -3.84
CA HIS A 94 -4.24 -10.73 -4.61
C HIS A 94 -3.39 -9.54 -4.15
N VAL A 95 -2.08 -9.73 -4.20
CA VAL A 95 -1.10 -8.67 -3.95
C VAL A 95 -0.13 -8.62 -5.13
N ASN A 96 0.09 -7.42 -5.65
CA ASN A 96 1.12 -7.17 -6.65
C ASN A 96 0.96 -8.02 -7.93
N HIS A 97 -0.25 -8.16 -8.44
CA HIS A 97 -0.49 -8.88 -9.68
C HIS A 97 -0.05 -8.04 -10.88
N THR A 98 0.94 -8.52 -11.62
CA THR A 98 1.53 -7.80 -12.77
C THR A 98 1.19 -8.44 -14.11
N GLY A 99 0.42 -9.52 -14.12
CA GLY A 99 0.13 -10.30 -15.33
C GLY A 99 1.24 -11.26 -15.73
N THR A 100 2.34 -11.33 -14.99
CA THR A 100 3.45 -12.24 -15.27
C THR A 100 3.21 -13.62 -14.68
N ALA A 101 3.77 -14.65 -15.34
CA ALA A 101 3.73 -16.01 -14.82
C ALA A 101 4.57 -16.13 -13.53
N LEU A 102 4.15 -17.01 -12.63
CA LEU A 102 4.81 -17.20 -11.33
C LEU A 102 6.30 -17.51 -11.45
N ASN A 103 6.70 -18.31 -12.41
CA ASN A 103 8.11 -18.63 -12.65
C ASN A 103 8.95 -17.39 -13.00
N ALA A 104 8.40 -16.45 -13.76
CA ALA A 104 9.08 -15.19 -14.06
C ALA A 104 9.24 -14.33 -12.81
N ALA A 105 8.22 -14.27 -11.96
CA ALA A 105 8.28 -13.56 -10.69
C ALA A 105 9.33 -14.15 -9.73
N LEU A 106 9.44 -15.47 -9.69
CA LEU A 106 10.44 -16.17 -8.86
C LEU A 106 11.87 -16.06 -9.39
N SER A 107 12.03 -15.83 -10.68
CA SER A 107 13.33 -15.66 -11.33
C SER A 107 13.86 -14.23 -11.27
N ALA A 108 13.02 -13.28 -10.90
CA ALA A 108 13.44 -11.89 -10.76
C ALA A 108 14.38 -11.73 -9.55
N PRO A 109 15.42 -10.91 -9.67
CA PRO A 109 16.26 -10.62 -8.52
C PRO A 109 15.44 -9.96 -7.41
N PRO A 110 15.79 -10.21 -6.14
CA PRO A 110 15.10 -9.54 -5.03
C PRO A 110 15.20 -8.02 -5.19
N PRO A 111 14.21 -7.28 -4.71
CA PRO A 111 14.28 -5.82 -4.68
C PRO A 111 15.60 -5.41 -4.01
N ALA A 112 16.33 -4.50 -4.63
CA ALA A 112 17.56 -4.00 -4.06
C ALA A 112 17.23 -3.31 -2.71
N GLU A 113 17.70 -3.89 -1.63
CA GLU A 113 17.77 -3.18 -0.38
C GLU A 113 18.75 -2.03 -0.57
N LYS A 114 18.24 -0.81 -0.53
CA LYS A 114 19.13 0.35 -0.57
C LYS A 114 20.08 0.25 0.63
N PRO A 115 21.38 0.46 0.44
CA PRO A 115 22.32 0.49 1.55
C PRO A 115 21.80 1.43 2.62
N GLN A 116 21.90 1.03 3.86
CA GLN A 116 21.68 1.91 4.99
C GLN A 116 22.83 2.93 5.04
N ASP A 117 22.81 3.90 4.16
CA ASP A 117 23.64 5.07 4.34
C ASP A 117 23.01 5.94 5.40
N GLY A 118 23.62 5.87 6.57
CA GLY A 118 23.19 6.57 7.76
C GLY A 118 23.47 8.05 7.74
N ASP A 119 23.38 8.72 6.61
CA ASP A 119 23.44 10.18 6.59
C ASP A 119 22.99 10.73 5.23
N VAL A 120 21.68 10.67 4.97
CA VAL A 120 21.14 11.51 3.90
C VAL A 120 20.17 12.49 4.56
N PRO A 121 20.34 13.80 4.30
CA PRO A 121 19.40 14.78 4.82
C PRO A 121 17.99 14.42 4.39
N SER A 122 17.08 14.50 5.31
CA SER A 122 15.66 14.12 5.25
C SER A 122 14.83 14.83 4.19
N GLY A 123 15.36 15.02 2.99
CA GLY A 123 14.66 15.74 1.94
C GLY A 123 13.89 14.90 0.93
N ASP A 124 14.21 13.64 0.80
CA ASP A 124 13.77 12.85 -0.36
C ASP A 124 13.13 11.50 0.00
N ALA A 125 12.28 11.49 1.02
CA ALA A 125 11.37 10.37 1.16
C ALA A 125 10.29 10.49 0.07
N VAL A 126 10.48 9.81 -1.03
CA VAL A 126 9.48 9.75 -2.10
C VAL A 126 8.31 8.91 -1.63
N VAL A 127 7.25 9.58 -1.21
CA VAL A 127 5.94 8.95 -1.02
C VAL A 127 5.34 8.80 -2.41
N GLY A 128 5.06 7.61 -2.82
CA GLY A 128 4.43 7.44 -4.12
C GLY A 128 5.02 6.36 -5.00
N GLY A 129 5.69 5.42 -4.40
CA GLY A 129 6.17 4.23 -5.08
C GLY A 129 7.61 4.33 -5.55
N SER A 130 8.29 3.23 -5.43
CA SER A 130 9.59 3.09 -6.07
C SER A 130 9.37 3.05 -7.57
N THR A 131 9.91 3.98 -8.27
CA THR A 131 9.97 3.99 -9.72
C THR A 131 11.09 3.10 -10.27
N GLU A 132 11.70 2.32 -9.41
CA GLU A 132 12.79 1.42 -9.84
C GLU A 132 12.79 0.12 -9.05
#